data_574ea550ba8c24ea8d814d6bc8604b9d
#
_entry.id   574ea550ba8c24ea8d814d6bc8604b9d
#
_cell.length_a   1.000
_cell.length_b   1.000
_cell.length_c   1.000
_cell.angle_alpha   90.00
_cell.angle_beta   90.00
_cell.angle_gamma   90.00
#
_symmetry.space_group_name_H-M   'P 1'
#
loop_
_entity.id
_entity.type
_entity.pdbx_description
1 polymer ?
#
loop_
_entity_poly.entity_id
_entity_poly.type
_entity_poly.pdbx_seq_one_letter_code
_entity_poly.pdbx_strand_id
1 'polypeptide(L)'
;MKMSRLVAFSSSLLLGAVLALTGAATANAASSVQAVDYVALGDSYSSGVGSGSYDSASGDCKRSTKAYPNLWANANSPASFAFTACSGARTDDVTAGQLSPLNSSTDLVSISIGGNDAGFADVMTTCVLQSESTCLSRIATARSYVDTTLPGKLNSVYTAIRSRAPAARVVVLGYPRFYKLGGSCIAGLSETERSAINSASDYLNAATAKRAADHGFTFSDVAGRFTGHEICSGSAWLHSVNWLSIGESYHPTAAGQSGGYLPAFSSAA
;
A
#
# COMPACT_ATOMS: atom_id res chain seq x y z
N MET A 1 -43.74 -104.19 4.98
CA MET A 1 -44.45 -103.61 6.15
C MET A 1 -43.41 -103.22 7.16
N LYS A 2 -43.36 -102.01 7.53
CA LYS A 2 -42.93 -101.27 8.73
C LYS A 2 -42.23 -100.01 8.31
N MET A 3 -42.97 -98.91 8.54
CA MET A 3 -42.48 -97.56 8.43
C MET A 3 -41.58 -97.21 9.62
N SER A 4 -40.47 -96.59 9.35
CA SER A 4 -39.62 -95.95 10.35
C SER A 4 -39.52 -94.45 10.03
N ARG A 5 -39.95 -93.67 10.95
CA ARG A 5 -39.92 -92.18 10.88
C ARG A 5 -38.54 -91.72 11.20
N LEU A 6 -37.97 -90.90 10.33
CA LEU A 6 -36.75 -90.12 10.58
C LEU A 6 -37.16 -88.73 11.08
N VAL A 7 -36.72 -88.37 12.26
CA VAL A 7 -36.85 -87.09 12.87
C VAL A 7 -35.72 -86.24 12.40
N ALA A 8 -36.02 -85.10 11.75
CA ALA A 8 -35.00 -84.13 11.33
C ALA A 8 -34.85 -83.07 12.45
N PHE A 9 -33.65 -82.95 13.02
CA PHE A 9 -33.26 -81.89 13.90
C PHE A 9 -32.81 -80.69 13.06
N SER A 10 -33.56 -79.57 13.20
CA SER A 10 -33.22 -78.32 12.60
C SER A 10 -32.27 -77.52 13.55
N SER A 11 -31.02 -77.39 13.21
CA SER A 11 -30.07 -76.55 13.91
C SER A 11 -30.11 -75.13 13.31
N SER A 12 -30.68 -74.19 14.03
CA SER A 12 -30.72 -72.77 13.68
C SER A 12 -29.36 -72.13 14.04
N LEU A 13 -28.55 -71.83 13.05
CA LEU A 13 -27.37 -70.98 13.20
C LEU A 13 -27.81 -69.51 13.19
N LEU A 14 -27.75 -68.86 14.35
CA LEU A 14 -27.85 -67.42 14.50
C LEU A 14 -26.53 -66.76 14.04
N LEU A 15 -26.52 -66.16 12.86
CA LEU A 15 -25.41 -65.33 12.36
C LEU A 15 -25.59 -63.93 12.97
N GLY A 16 -24.81 -63.60 14.00
CA GLY A 16 -24.73 -62.23 14.56
C GLY A 16 -23.96 -61.35 13.64
N ALA A 17 -24.64 -60.42 12.95
CA ALA A 17 -24.00 -59.35 12.18
C ALA A 17 -23.53 -58.26 13.14
N VAL A 18 -22.23 -58.19 13.40
CA VAL A 18 -21.61 -57.05 14.09
C VAL A 18 -21.46 -55.92 13.06
N LEU A 19 -22.35 -54.90 13.14
CA LEU A 19 -22.16 -53.63 12.43
C LEU A 19 -21.03 -52.86 13.13
N ALA A 20 -19.83 -52.88 12.58
CA ALA A 20 -18.77 -51.96 12.93
C ALA A 20 -19.13 -50.58 12.34
N LEU A 21 -19.67 -49.64 13.15
CA LEU A 21 -19.76 -48.23 12.80
C LEU A 21 -18.35 -47.64 12.83
N THR A 22 -17.70 -47.61 11.66
CA THR A 22 -16.52 -46.78 11.46
C THR A 22 -16.97 -45.33 11.39
N GLY A 23 -16.93 -44.63 12.52
CA GLY A 23 -17.08 -43.18 12.56
C GLY A 23 -15.95 -42.54 11.77
N ALA A 24 -16.24 -42.07 10.54
CA ALA A 24 -15.36 -41.22 9.81
C ALA A 24 -15.31 -39.86 10.56
N ALA A 25 -14.29 -39.68 11.38
CA ALA A 25 -13.96 -38.36 11.91
C ALA A 25 -13.61 -37.47 10.72
N THR A 26 -14.51 -36.61 10.32
CA THR A 26 -14.22 -35.48 9.43
C THR A 26 -13.23 -34.60 10.16
N ALA A 27 -11.94 -34.77 9.88
CA ALA A 27 -10.94 -33.78 10.27
C ALA A 27 -11.31 -32.49 9.54
N ASN A 28 -11.92 -31.54 10.26
CA ASN A 28 -11.98 -30.16 9.82
C ASN A 28 -10.52 -29.70 9.71
N ALA A 29 -9.98 -29.73 8.51
CA ALA A 29 -8.77 -28.99 8.18
C ALA A 29 -9.14 -27.51 8.40
N ALA A 30 -8.86 -27.00 9.59
CA ALA A 30 -8.81 -25.57 9.79
C ALA A 30 -7.82 -25.06 8.75
N SER A 31 -8.30 -24.30 7.75
CA SER A 31 -7.42 -23.57 6.85
C SER A 31 -6.55 -22.71 7.75
N SER A 32 -5.30 -23.09 7.96
CA SER A 32 -4.32 -22.21 8.57
C SER A 32 -4.25 -21.01 7.65
N VAL A 33 -4.80 -19.86 8.11
CA VAL A 33 -4.52 -18.60 7.44
C VAL A 33 -3.01 -18.49 7.46
N GLN A 34 -2.38 -18.65 6.27
CA GLN A 34 -0.94 -18.56 6.16
C GLN A 34 -0.57 -17.14 6.62
N ALA A 35 0.22 -17.07 7.66
CA ALA A 35 0.63 -15.79 8.20
C ALA A 35 1.52 -15.08 7.17
N VAL A 36 1.18 -13.84 6.84
CA VAL A 36 1.75 -13.05 5.73
C VAL A 36 3.12 -12.50 6.11
N ASP A 37 4.13 -12.67 5.26
CA ASP A 37 5.40 -11.95 5.34
C ASP A 37 5.29 -10.63 4.57
N TYR A 38 5.27 -9.50 5.33
CA TYR A 38 5.01 -8.17 4.77
C TYR A 38 6.25 -7.27 4.80
N VAL A 39 6.54 -6.62 3.67
CA VAL A 39 7.60 -5.60 3.53
C VAL A 39 7.01 -4.30 3.00
N ALA A 40 7.21 -3.20 3.76
CA ALA A 40 6.78 -1.87 3.37
C ALA A 40 7.98 -1.02 2.92
N LEU A 41 7.96 -0.65 1.65
CA LEU A 41 8.95 0.17 0.95
C LEU A 41 8.38 1.56 0.66
N GLY A 42 9.22 2.44 0.15
CA GLY A 42 8.78 3.68 -0.48
C GLY A 42 9.37 4.94 0.12
N ASP A 43 8.67 6.03 -0.12
CA ASP A 43 9.04 7.38 0.23
C ASP A 43 8.37 7.87 1.55
N SER A 44 8.26 9.19 1.71
CA SER A 44 7.68 9.84 2.88
C SER A 44 6.19 9.51 3.10
N TYR A 45 5.44 9.22 2.04
CA TYR A 45 4.03 8.85 2.16
C TYR A 45 3.85 7.45 2.74
N SER A 46 4.73 6.52 2.38
CA SER A 46 4.81 5.19 2.98
C SER A 46 5.43 5.24 4.37
N SER A 47 6.49 6.03 4.61
CA SER A 47 7.10 6.15 5.94
C SER A 47 6.20 6.86 6.96
N GLY A 48 5.22 7.64 6.49
CA GLY A 48 4.24 8.31 7.33
C GLY A 48 4.69 9.68 7.86
N VAL A 49 5.51 10.40 7.09
CA VAL A 49 5.82 11.81 7.38
C VAL A 49 4.52 12.60 7.51
N GLY A 50 4.46 13.50 8.46
CA GLY A 50 3.26 14.30 8.78
C GLY A 50 2.30 13.64 9.77
N SER A 51 2.43 12.34 10.05
CA SER A 51 1.51 11.65 10.98
C SER A 51 1.99 11.67 12.44
N GLY A 52 3.19 12.19 12.72
CA GLY A 52 3.81 12.21 14.05
C GLY A 52 4.19 10.81 14.55
N SER A 53 4.53 10.69 15.83
CA SER A 53 4.88 9.41 16.47
C SER A 53 5.96 8.61 15.72
N TYR A 54 7.04 9.29 15.35
CA TYR A 54 8.16 8.69 14.63
C TYR A 54 8.97 7.76 15.52
N ASP A 55 9.35 6.61 14.98
CA ASP A 55 10.34 5.74 15.60
C ASP A 55 11.71 6.40 15.52
N SER A 56 12.29 6.67 16.69
CA SER A 56 13.62 7.32 16.81
C SER A 56 14.74 6.50 16.15
N ALA A 57 14.62 5.18 16.12
CA ALA A 57 15.57 4.30 15.44
C ALA A 57 15.55 4.45 13.91
N SER A 58 14.51 5.05 13.37
CA SER A 58 14.40 5.31 11.92
C SER A 58 15.17 6.55 11.46
N GLY A 59 15.64 7.41 12.38
CA GLY A 59 16.38 8.63 12.05
C GLY A 59 15.64 9.50 11.02
N ASP A 60 16.37 9.92 10.00
CA ASP A 60 15.84 10.79 8.92
C ASP A 60 14.78 10.10 8.05
N CYS A 61 14.63 8.79 8.11
CA CYS A 61 13.56 8.10 7.40
C CYS A 61 12.17 8.40 7.96
N LYS A 62 12.07 8.88 9.21
CA LYS A 62 10.83 9.31 9.87
C LYS A 62 9.69 8.28 9.73
N ARG A 63 9.99 7.00 9.99
CA ARG A 63 8.97 5.96 10.00
C ARG A 63 8.05 6.15 11.20
N SER A 64 6.76 6.32 10.92
CA SER A 64 5.76 6.58 11.96
C SER A 64 5.02 5.31 12.38
N THR A 65 4.74 5.18 13.67
CA THR A 65 3.84 4.14 14.18
C THR A 65 2.39 4.36 13.73
N LYS A 66 2.07 5.55 13.20
CA LYS A 66 0.76 5.92 12.62
C LYS A 66 0.74 5.84 11.10
N ALA A 67 1.83 5.42 10.45
CA ALA A 67 1.85 5.16 9.02
C ALA A 67 0.99 3.95 8.67
N TYR A 68 0.36 3.95 7.48
CA TYR A 68 -0.53 2.87 7.05
C TYR A 68 0.12 1.46 7.13
N PRO A 69 1.44 1.28 6.87
CA PRO A 69 2.04 -0.03 6.99
C PRO A 69 2.01 -0.56 8.43
N ASN A 70 2.35 0.29 9.42
CA ASN A 70 2.27 -0.07 10.83
C ASN A 70 0.84 -0.32 11.29
N LEU A 71 -0.11 0.52 10.86
CA LEU A 71 -1.52 0.34 11.20
C LEU A 71 -2.06 -0.98 10.66
N TRP A 72 -1.69 -1.33 9.41
CA TRP A 72 -2.09 -2.59 8.81
C TRP A 72 -1.44 -3.79 9.52
N ALA A 73 -0.15 -3.73 9.81
CA ALA A 73 0.57 -4.79 10.51
C ALA A 73 -0.02 -5.04 11.91
N ASN A 74 -0.33 -3.98 12.64
CA ASN A 74 -0.96 -4.10 13.96
C ASN A 74 -2.36 -4.73 13.91
N ALA A 75 -3.13 -4.45 12.85
CA ALA A 75 -4.48 -4.99 12.69
C ALA A 75 -4.50 -6.44 12.19
N ASN A 76 -3.49 -6.86 11.41
CA ASN A 76 -3.49 -8.16 10.73
C ASN A 76 -2.47 -9.16 11.30
N SER A 77 -1.58 -8.74 12.20
CA SER A 77 -0.57 -9.59 12.85
C SER A 77 0.19 -10.49 11.86
N PRO A 78 0.90 -9.91 10.86
CA PRO A 78 1.67 -10.69 9.89
C PRO A 78 2.73 -11.56 10.58
N ALA A 79 3.19 -12.64 9.93
CA ALA A 79 4.25 -13.51 10.44
C ALA A 79 5.57 -12.75 10.60
N SER A 80 5.85 -11.88 9.64
CA SER A 80 6.96 -10.93 9.73
C SER A 80 6.55 -9.58 9.15
N PHE A 81 7.15 -8.51 9.66
CA PHE A 81 6.95 -7.15 9.15
C PHE A 81 8.28 -6.42 9.08
N ALA A 82 8.68 -6.02 7.89
CA ALA A 82 9.85 -5.16 7.67
C ALA A 82 9.40 -3.82 7.08
N PHE A 83 9.80 -2.73 7.74
CA PHE A 83 9.43 -1.38 7.37
C PHE A 83 10.68 -0.58 6.99
N THR A 84 10.97 -0.45 5.70
CA THR A 84 12.17 0.18 5.17
C THR A 84 11.90 1.46 4.38
N ALA A 85 10.64 1.88 4.23
CA ALA A 85 10.31 3.17 3.61
C ALA A 85 11.07 4.32 4.28
N CYS A 86 11.46 5.33 3.49
CA CYS A 86 12.31 6.40 3.98
C CYS A 86 11.88 7.76 3.39
N SER A 87 11.77 8.77 4.26
CA SER A 87 11.48 10.15 3.87
C SER A 87 12.44 10.62 2.78
N GLY A 88 11.91 11.24 1.72
CA GLY A 88 12.71 11.78 0.61
C GLY A 88 13.19 10.75 -0.41
N ALA A 89 12.93 9.46 -0.20
CA ALA A 89 13.45 8.40 -1.08
C ALA A 89 12.96 8.58 -2.53
N ARG A 90 13.89 8.36 -3.44
CA ARG A 90 13.69 8.21 -4.88
C ARG A 90 13.78 6.74 -5.28
N THR A 91 13.45 6.43 -6.49
CA THR A 91 13.53 5.06 -7.02
C THR A 91 14.92 4.42 -6.84
N ASP A 92 15.98 5.20 -7.06
CA ASP A 92 17.36 4.73 -6.88
C ASP A 92 17.67 4.42 -5.39
N ASP A 93 17.14 5.20 -4.45
CA ASP A 93 17.31 4.98 -3.01
C ASP A 93 16.60 3.70 -2.55
N VAL A 94 15.41 3.42 -3.09
CA VAL A 94 14.71 2.16 -2.84
C VAL A 94 15.58 0.98 -3.28
N THR A 95 16.12 1.06 -4.49
CA THR A 95 16.95 -0.02 -5.04
C THR A 95 18.24 -0.22 -4.24
N ALA A 96 18.88 0.87 -3.79
CA ALA A 96 20.14 0.84 -3.05
C ALA A 96 19.97 0.38 -1.58
N GLY A 97 18.87 0.77 -0.90
CA GLY A 97 18.80 0.68 0.56
C GLY A 97 17.58 -0.02 1.15
N GLN A 98 16.50 -0.22 0.40
CA GLN A 98 15.24 -0.69 1.00
C GLN A 98 14.91 -2.16 0.70
N LEU A 99 15.54 -2.78 -0.30
CA LEU A 99 15.15 -4.10 -0.79
C LEU A 99 15.75 -5.28 0.00
N SER A 100 16.59 -5.03 1.01
CA SER A 100 17.28 -6.10 1.74
C SER A 100 16.37 -7.11 2.45
N PRO A 101 15.16 -6.75 2.97
CA PRO A 101 14.26 -7.71 3.58
C PRO A 101 13.49 -8.60 2.58
N LEU A 102 13.45 -8.21 1.31
CA LEU A 102 12.72 -8.99 0.30
C LEU A 102 13.42 -10.32 0.03
N ASN A 103 12.64 -11.38 -0.01
CA ASN A 103 13.09 -12.73 -0.35
C ASN A 103 11.94 -13.54 -0.97
N SER A 104 12.21 -14.79 -1.35
CA SER A 104 11.24 -15.66 -2.01
C SER A 104 10.01 -16.05 -1.16
N SER A 105 10.08 -15.83 0.16
CA SER A 105 8.96 -16.07 1.10
C SER A 105 8.14 -14.80 1.35
N THR A 106 8.53 -13.65 0.81
CA THR A 106 7.75 -12.41 0.95
C THR A 106 6.41 -12.56 0.24
N ASP A 107 5.30 -12.38 0.97
CA ASP A 107 3.94 -12.53 0.44
C ASP A 107 3.34 -11.20 0.00
N LEU A 108 3.65 -10.13 0.73
CA LEU A 108 3.03 -8.82 0.53
C LEU A 108 4.09 -7.70 0.53
N VAL A 109 4.01 -6.82 -0.45
CA VAL A 109 4.85 -5.63 -0.54
C VAL A 109 3.96 -4.41 -0.78
N SER A 110 4.22 -3.31 -0.07
CA SER A 110 3.62 -2.00 -0.40
C SER A 110 4.70 -0.98 -0.72
N ILE A 111 4.39 -0.05 -1.63
CA ILE A 111 5.30 1.03 -2.01
C ILE A 111 4.56 2.25 -2.53
N SER A 112 4.92 3.46 -2.08
CA SER A 112 4.71 4.73 -2.78
C SER A 112 6.05 5.27 -3.24
N ILE A 113 6.21 5.65 -4.50
CA ILE A 113 7.49 6.11 -5.05
C ILE A 113 7.31 6.89 -6.35
N GLY A 114 8.25 7.77 -6.67
CA GLY A 114 8.33 8.51 -7.91
C GLY A 114 8.04 10.01 -7.76
N GLY A 115 7.37 10.44 -6.68
CA GLY A 115 7.10 11.85 -6.42
C GLY A 115 8.38 12.67 -6.25
N ASN A 116 9.34 12.16 -5.48
CA ASN A 116 10.63 12.81 -5.29
C ASN A 116 11.51 12.78 -6.55
N ASP A 117 11.42 11.73 -7.36
CA ASP A 117 12.08 11.67 -8.66
C ASP A 117 11.60 12.79 -9.59
N ALA A 118 10.29 13.06 -9.61
CA ALA A 118 9.68 14.15 -10.38
C ALA A 118 9.92 15.54 -9.78
N GLY A 119 10.57 15.63 -8.61
CA GLY A 119 10.91 16.90 -7.96
C GLY A 119 9.76 17.55 -7.22
N PHE A 120 8.93 16.76 -6.52
CA PHE A 120 7.75 17.24 -5.80
C PHE A 120 8.03 18.41 -4.86
N ALA A 121 9.05 18.30 -3.97
CA ALA A 121 9.38 19.34 -3.03
C ALA A 121 9.77 20.66 -3.71
N ASP A 122 10.49 20.58 -4.82
CA ASP A 122 10.91 21.73 -5.60
C ASP A 122 9.73 22.39 -6.35
N VAL A 123 8.79 21.57 -6.88
CA VAL A 123 7.54 22.08 -7.44
C VAL A 123 6.78 22.89 -6.38
N MET A 124 6.56 22.30 -5.20
CA MET A 124 5.79 22.95 -4.15
C MET A 124 6.47 24.23 -3.63
N THR A 125 7.80 24.20 -3.45
CA THR A 125 8.58 25.37 -3.05
C THR A 125 8.48 26.48 -4.10
N THR A 126 8.61 26.14 -5.37
CA THR A 126 8.48 27.11 -6.47
C THR A 126 7.09 27.74 -6.49
N CYS A 127 6.05 26.91 -6.39
CA CYS A 127 4.68 27.41 -6.43
C CYS A 127 4.35 28.31 -5.23
N VAL A 128 4.87 28.01 -4.03
CA VAL A 128 4.63 28.83 -2.82
C VAL A 128 5.41 30.17 -2.85
N LEU A 129 6.62 30.17 -3.42
CA LEU A 129 7.55 31.29 -3.27
C LEU A 129 7.69 32.17 -4.54
N GLN A 130 7.24 31.70 -5.69
CA GLN A 130 7.44 32.37 -6.97
C GLN A 130 6.09 32.78 -7.61
N SER A 131 6.15 33.34 -8.82
CA SER A 131 4.95 33.72 -9.56
C SER A 131 4.19 32.51 -10.10
N GLU A 132 2.89 32.68 -10.35
CA GLU A 132 2.04 31.65 -10.99
C GLU A 132 2.67 31.11 -12.28
N SER A 133 3.19 31.98 -13.15
CA SER A 133 3.83 31.56 -14.38
C SER A 133 5.07 30.68 -14.14
N THR A 134 5.86 30.99 -13.11
CA THR A 134 7.03 30.19 -12.72
C THR A 134 6.60 28.85 -12.15
N CYS A 135 5.57 28.83 -11.30
CA CYS A 135 4.95 27.62 -10.77
C CYS A 135 4.49 26.68 -11.91
N LEU A 136 3.69 27.20 -12.85
CA LEU A 136 3.18 26.42 -13.98
C LEU A 136 4.30 25.87 -14.87
N SER A 137 5.35 26.66 -15.12
CA SER A 137 6.53 26.21 -15.85
C SER A 137 7.26 25.08 -15.12
N ARG A 138 7.41 25.17 -13.78
CA ARG A 138 8.06 24.13 -12.98
C ARG A 138 7.24 22.82 -12.99
N ILE A 139 5.89 22.94 -12.90
CA ILE A 139 4.98 21.79 -13.04
C ILE A 139 5.13 21.14 -14.43
N ALA A 140 5.20 21.93 -15.50
CA ALA A 140 5.41 21.39 -16.85
C ALA A 140 6.74 20.61 -16.96
N THR A 141 7.80 21.11 -16.34
CA THR A 141 9.09 20.40 -16.26
C THR A 141 8.96 19.06 -15.52
N ALA A 142 8.25 19.03 -14.38
CA ALA A 142 7.99 17.81 -13.63
C ALA A 142 7.20 16.79 -14.48
N ARG A 143 6.18 17.22 -15.20
CA ARG A 143 5.42 16.35 -16.12
C ARG A 143 6.28 15.79 -17.24
N SER A 144 7.15 16.60 -17.84
CA SER A 144 8.10 16.12 -18.85
C SER A 144 9.03 15.03 -18.28
N TYR A 145 9.46 15.16 -17.03
CA TYR A 145 10.24 14.12 -16.36
C TYR A 145 9.42 12.82 -16.15
N VAL A 146 8.15 12.94 -15.79
CA VAL A 146 7.21 11.80 -15.66
C VAL A 146 7.05 11.08 -17.00
N ASP A 147 7.08 11.78 -18.12
CA ASP A 147 6.96 11.17 -19.45
C ASP A 147 8.25 10.47 -19.91
N THR A 148 9.38 11.15 -19.71
CA THR A 148 10.62 10.79 -20.42
C THR A 148 11.59 9.95 -19.58
N THR A 149 11.59 10.15 -18.27
CA THR A 149 12.61 9.58 -17.37
C THR A 149 12.05 8.62 -16.35
N LEU A 150 10.97 9.00 -15.68
CA LEU A 150 10.38 8.23 -14.59
C LEU A 150 9.97 6.81 -14.99
N PRO A 151 9.43 6.53 -16.19
CA PRO A 151 9.04 5.18 -16.58
C PRO A 151 10.18 4.17 -16.51
N GLY A 152 11.37 4.54 -16.95
CA GLY A 152 12.56 3.69 -16.87
C GLY A 152 12.98 3.42 -15.42
N LYS A 153 12.93 4.43 -14.58
CA LYS A 153 13.25 4.32 -13.15
C LYS A 153 12.26 3.43 -12.40
N LEU A 154 10.95 3.60 -12.61
CA LEU A 154 9.92 2.73 -12.04
C LEU A 154 10.08 1.28 -12.52
N ASN A 155 10.36 1.06 -13.80
CA ASN A 155 10.63 -0.28 -14.31
C ASN A 155 11.82 -0.93 -13.60
N SER A 156 12.89 -0.19 -13.35
CA SER A 156 14.07 -0.72 -12.66
C SER A 156 13.75 -1.17 -11.23
N VAL A 157 13.07 -0.33 -10.43
CA VAL A 157 12.73 -0.68 -9.05
C VAL A 157 11.70 -1.82 -9.00
N TYR A 158 10.70 -1.84 -9.89
CA TYR A 158 9.68 -2.91 -9.91
C TYR A 158 10.26 -4.24 -10.36
N THR A 159 11.18 -4.23 -11.33
CA THR A 159 11.95 -5.43 -11.71
C THR A 159 12.77 -5.95 -10.53
N ALA A 160 13.45 -5.08 -9.79
CA ALA A 160 14.24 -5.47 -8.63
C ALA A 160 13.37 -6.06 -7.49
N ILE A 161 12.18 -5.49 -7.25
CA ILE A 161 11.20 -6.05 -6.29
C ILE A 161 10.76 -7.44 -6.75
N ARG A 162 10.30 -7.59 -8.00
CA ARG A 162 9.83 -8.87 -8.54
C ARG A 162 10.92 -9.94 -8.54
N SER A 163 12.17 -9.57 -8.82
CA SER A 163 13.29 -10.52 -8.82
C SER A 163 13.60 -11.07 -7.43
N ARG A 164 13.41 -10.27 -6.37
CA ARG A 164 13.67 -10.70 -4.99
C ARG A 164 12.48 -11.41 -4.34
N ALA A 165 11.27 -10.99 -4.67
CA ALA A 165 10.01 -11.51 -4.15
C ALA A 165 9.09 -11.94 -5.30
N PRO A 166 9.41 -13.05 -6.00
CA PRO A 166 8.76 -13.44 -7.25
C PRO A 166 7.28 -13.77 -7.08
N ALA A 167 6.86 -14.27 -5.92
CA ALA A 167 5.48 -14.64 -5.63
C ALA A 167 4.68 -13.55 -4.91
N ALA A 168 5.35 -12.47 -4.46
CA ALA A 168 4.71 -11.45 -3.66
C ALA A 168 3.58 -10.72 -4.41
N ARG A 169 2.47 -10.46 -3.69
CA ARG A 169 1.52 -9.44 -4.06
C ARG A 169 2.15 -8.08 -3.80
N VAL A 170 2.25 -7.25 -4.82
CA VAL A 170 2.82 -5.90 -4.70
C VAL A 170 1.72 -4.88 -4.92
N VAL A 171 1.52 -4.01 -3.92
CA VAL A 171 0.57 -2.91 -3.97
C VAL A 171 1.35 -1.59 -4.08
N VAL A 172 1.14 -0.90 -5.18
CA VAL A 172 1.70 0.43 -5.44
C VAL A 172 0.64 1.46 -5.08
N LEU A 173 0.90 2.32 -4.11
CA LEU A 173 -0.03 3.37 -3.70
C LEU A 173 0.28 4.68 -4.41
N GLY A 174 -0.78 5.33 -4.90
CA GLY A 174 -0.69 6.65 -5.52
C GLY A 174 -0.56 7.79 -4.50
N TYR A 175 -0.63 9.01 -5.01
CA TYR A 175 -0.64 10.23 -4.21
C TYR A 175 -2.02 10.90 -4.26
N PRO A 176 -2.44 11.61 -3.22
CA PRO A 176 -3.73 12.30 -3.20
C PRO A 176 -3.71 13.53 -4.10
N ARG A 177 -4.88 14.06 -4.45
CA ARG A 177 -5.00 15.44 -4.86
C ARG A 177 -4.79 16.32 -3.64
N PHE A 178 -4.01 17.40 -3.81
CA PHE A 178 -3.55 18.21 -2.68
C PHE A 178 -4.58 19.24 -2.23
N TYR A 179 -5.28 19.88 -3.17
CA TYR A 179 -6.12 21.03 -2.90
C TYR A 179 -7.58 20.80 -3.30
N LYS A 180 -8.47 21.19 -2.40
CA LYS A 180 -9.88 21.36 -2.74
C LYS A 180 -10.03 22.59 -3.62
N LEU A 181 -10.50 22.42 -4.84
CA LEU A 181 -10.83 23.53 -5.74
C LEU A 181 -12.11 24.23 -5.25
N GLY A 182 -12.16 25.56 -5.35
CA GLY A 182 -13.23 26.37 -4.76
C GLY A 182 -13.26 26.35 -3.24
N GLY A 183 -12.24 25.80 -2.58
CA GLY A 183 -12.15 25.75 -1.12
C GLY A 183 -11.59 27.05 -0.52
N SER A 184 -11.90 27.30 0.76
CA SER A 184 -11.44 28.48 1.48
C SER A 184 -10.04 28.26 2.05
N CYS A 185 -9.01 28.73 1.34
CA CYS A 185 -7.68 28.94 1.90
C CYS A 185 -7.45 30.44 2.14
N ILE A 186 -6.97 30.77 3.34
CA ILE A 186 -6.77 32.16 3.75
C ILE A 186 -5.62 32.85 3.01
N ALA A 187 -4.63 32.07 2.56
CA ALA A 187 -3.47 32.57 1.81
C ALA A 187 -2.87 31.44 0.97
N GLY A 188 -2.05 31.79 -0.02
CA GLY A 188 -1.24 30.86 -0.77
C GLY A 188 -1.57 30.83 -2.26
N LEU A 189 -1.55 29.64 -2.83
CA LEU A 189 -1.63 29.41 -4.27
C LEU A 189 -2.97 29.89 -4.87
N SER A 190 -2.90 30.39 -6.09
CA SER A 190 -4.09 30.68 -6.90
C SER A 190 -4.87 29.41 -7.23
N GLU A 191 -6.10 29.56 -7.66
CA GLU A 191 -6.92 28.41 -8.09
C GLU A 191 -6.33 27.71 -9.32
N THR A 192 -5.67 28.48 -10.19
CA THR A 192 -4.93 27.95 -11.35
C THR A 192 -3.79 27.04 -10.90
N GLU A 193 -2.98 27.48 -9.94
CA GLU A 193 -1.86 26.69 -9.39
C GLU A 193 -2.35 25.42 -8.67
N ARG A 194 -3.40 25.54 -7.86
CA ARG A 194 -4.01 24.40 -7.16
C ARG A 194 -4.52 23.36 -8.14
N SER A 195 -5.20 23.79 -9.20
CA SER A 195 -5.68 22.92 -10.27
C SER A 195 -4.53 22.23 -11.01
N ALA A 196 -3.47 22.99 -11.32
CA ALA A 196 -2.29 22.45 -12.00
C ALA A 196 -1.54 21.42 -11.13
N ILE A 197 -1.40 21.66 -9.81
CA ILE A 197 -0.78 20.73 -8.86
C ILE A 197 -1.62 19.43 -8.77
N ASN A 198 -2.94 19.54 -8.61
CA ASN A 198 -3.81 18.36 -8.60
C ASN A 198 -3.70 17.54 -9.89
N SER A 199 -3.73 18.23 -11.04
CA SER A 199 -3.56 17.59 -12.35
C SER A 199 -2.18 16.92 -12.50
N ALA A 200 -1.12 17.48 -11.91
CA ALA A 200 0.20 16.88 -11.92
C ALA A 200 0.26 15.61 -11.05
N SER A 201 -0.45 15.60 -9.90
CA SER A 201 -0.59 14.41 -9.08
C SER A 201 -1.34 13.29 -9.82
N ASP A 202 -2.48 13.60 -10.45
CA ASP A 202 -3.23 12.65 -11.27
C ASP A 202 -2.38 12.09 -12.41
N TYR A 203 -1.56 12.94 -13.04
CA TYR A 203 -0.67 12.56 -14.12
C TYR A 203 0.42 11.58 -13.66
N LEU A 204 1.05 11.87 -12.53
CA LEU A 204 2.02 10.98 -11.90
C LEU A 204 1.37 9.63 -11.53
N ASN A 205 0.18 9.66 -10.94
CA ASN A 205 -0.57 8.46 -10.60
C ASN A 205 -0.86 7.59 -11.83
N ALA A 206 -1.27 8.19 -12.95
CA ALA A 206 -1.54 7.47 -14.19
C ALA A 206 -0.28 6.79 -14.76
N ALA A 207 0.85 7.50 -14.76
CA ALA A 207 2.13 6.94 -15.19
C ALA A 207 2.60 5.79 -14.28
N THR A 208 2.46 5.96 -12.96
CA THR A 208 2.81 4.95 -11.95
C THR A 208 1.90 3.72 -12.07
N ALA A 209 0.58 3.93 -12.22
CA ALA A 209 -0.39 2.84 -12.42
C ALA A 209 -0.08 2.00 -13.65
N LYS A 210 0.28 2.67 -14.76
CA LYS A 210 0.68 1.96 -15.97
C LYS A 210 1.92 1.09 -15.74
N ARG A 211 2.94 1.62 -15.07
CA ARG A 211 4.16 0.84 -14.79
C ARG A 211 3.90 -0.30 -13.80
N ALA A 212 3.06 -0.08 -12.79
CA ALA A 212 2.62 -1.15 -11.88
C ALA A 212 1.95 -2.29 -12.65
N ALA A 213 1.01 -1.98 -13.53
CA ALA A 213 0.32 -2.96 -14.37
C ALA A 213 1.26 -3.76 -15.28
N ASP A 214 2.26 -3.09 -15.90
CA ASP A 214 3.26 -3.74 -16.75
C ASP A 214 4.10 -4.80 -16.00
N HIS A 215 4.19 -4.70 -14.67
CA HIS A 215 4.88 -5.64 -13.79
C HIS A 215 3.94 -6.62 -13.06
N GLY A 216 2.64 -6.60 -13.36
CA GLY A 216 1.64 -7.43 -12.67
C GLY A 216 1.45 -7.01 -11.22
N PHE A 217 1.67 -5.72 -10.90
CA PHE A 217 1.43 -5.13 -9.58
C PHE A 217 0.06 -4.46 -9.55
N THR A 218 -0.53 -4.40 -8.36
CA THR A 218 -1.80 -3.70 -8.15
C THR A 218 -1.52 -2.23 -7.83
N PHE A 219 -2.04 -1.31 -8.63
CA PHE A 219 -2.05 0.11 -8.26
C PHE A 219 -3.29 0.40 -7.41
N SER A 220 -3.09 1.03 -6.26
CA SER A 220 -4.17 1.48 -5.37
C SER A 220 -4.24 3.00 -5.39
N ASP A 221 -5.30 3.53 -6.00
CA ASP A 221 -5.56 4.97 -6.04
C ASP A 221 -6.05 5.46 -4.67
N VAL A 222 -5.33 6.43 -4.10
CA VAL A 222 -5.70 7.08 -2.85
C VAL A 222 -6.45 8.40 -3.07
N ALA A 223 -6.41 8.98 -4.28
CA ALA A 223 -6.97 10.31 -4.54
C ALA A 223 -8.47 10.36 -4.22
N GLY A 224 -9.22 9.32 -4.58
CA GLY A 224 -10.65 9.22 -4.27
C GLY A 224 -10.95 9.17 -2.77
N ARG A 225 -10.05 8.61 -1.95
CA ARG A 225 -10.20 8.53 -0.50
C ARG A 225 -10.00 9.88 0.20
N PHE A 226 -9.24 10.78 -0.42
CA PHE A 226 -9.00 12.13 0.10
C PHE A 226 -10.04 13.16 -0.36
N THR A 227 -11.03 12.77 -1.17
CA THR A 227 -12.09 13.69 -1.60
C THR A 227 -12.85 14.25 -0.40
N GLY A 228 -12.88 15.59 -0.27
CA GLY A 228 -13.43 16.30 0.88
C GLY A 228 -12.45 16.47 2.04
N HIS A 229 -11.23 15.93 1.92
CA HIS A 229 -10.17 15.99 2.92
C HIS A 229 -8.86 16.59 2.37
N GLU A 230 -8.93 17.24 1.22
CA GLU A 230 -7.81 17.96 0.64
C GLU A 230 -7.51 19.24 1.46
N ILE A 231 -6.37 19.83 1.26
CA ILE A 231 -6.05 21.18 1.80
C ILE A 231 -7.13 22.16 1.34
N CYS A 232 -7.58 23.05 2.19
CA CYS A 232 -8.70 23.98 1.99
C CYS A 232 -10.11 23.36 2.07
N SER A 233 -10.26 22.13 2.51
CA SER A 233 -11.58 21.47 2.62
C SER A 233 -12.31 21.73 3.94
N GLY A 234 -11.66 22.32 4.94
CA GLY A 234 -12.19 22.45 6.31
C GLY A 234 -12.07 21.17 7.15
N SER A 235 -11.74 20.04 6.55
CA SER A 235 -11.50 18.74 7.22
C SER A 235 -10.28 18.04 6.61
N ALA A 236 -9.18 18.81 6.46
CA ALA A 236 -7.99 18.37 5.75
C ALA A 236 -7.28 17.18 6.43
N TRP A 237 -6.91 16.19 5.63
CA TRP A 237 -6.04 15.06 6.00
C TRP A 237 -4.61 15.24 5.50
N LEU A 238 -4.32 16.38 4.88
CA LEU A 238 -3.00 16.79 4.43
C LEU A 238 -2.60 18.07 5.19
N HIS A 239 -1.33 18.16 5.57
CA HIS A 239 -0.79 19.41 6.03
C HIS A 239 -0.71 20.41 4.86
N SER A 240 -1.08 21.66 5.10
CA SER A 240 -0.66 22.76 4.24
C SER A 240 0.81 23.10 4.53
N VAL A 241 1.31 24.27 4.09
CA VAL A 241 2.66 24.72 4.48
C VAL A 241 2.75 24.79 6.00
N ASN A 242 3.66 24.04 6.58
CA ASN A 242 3.97 24.04 8.00
C ASN A 242 5.35 24.68 8.22
N TRP A 243 5.37 25.99 8.51
CA TRP A 243 6.61 26.74 8.68
C TRP A 243 7.46 26.28 9.86
N LEU A 244 6.86 25.65 10.87
CA LEU A 244 7.56 25.10 12.04
C LEU A 244 8.15 23.73 11.79
N SER A 245 7.61 23.00 10.81
CA SER A 245 8.04 21.65 10.41
C SER A 245 7.91 21.53 8.90
N ILE A 246 8.71 22.29 8.17
CA ILE A 246 8.58 22.42 6.70
C ILE A 246 8.60 21.08 5.98
N GLY A 247 9.34 20.09 6.48
CA GLY A 247 9.41 18.74 5.93
C GLY A 247 8.13 17.92 6.11
N GLU A 248 7.14 18.41 6.88
CA GLU A 248 5.83 17.77 7.01
C GLU A 248 4.78 18.41 6.10
N SER A 249 5.10 19.55 5.48
CA SER A 249 4.21 20.21 4.53
C SER A 249 3.79 19.26 3.42
N TYR A 250 2.51 19.30 3.07
CA TYR A 250 1.90 18.50 2.00
C TYR A 250 1.85 16.98 2.26
N HIS A 251 2.27 16.52 3.44
CA HIS A 251 2.18 15.11 3.82
C HIS A 251 0.87 14.79 4.54
N PRO A 252 0.45 13.51 4.51
CA PRO A 252 -0.75 13.06 5.21
C PRO A 252 -0.62 13.21 6.72
N THR A 253 -1.64 13.72 7.36
CA THR A 253 -1.79 13.67 8.82
C THR A 253 -2.01 12.21 9.29
N ALA A 254 -2.06 11.97 10.60
CA ALA A 254 -2.47 10.66 11.13
C ALA A 254 -3.86 10.23 10.64
N ALA A 255 -4.79 11.20 10.46
CA ALA A 255 -6.10 10.93 9.88
C ALA A 255 -6.01 10.54 8.40
N GLY A 256 -5.11 11.20 7.63
CA GLY A 256 -4.84 10.83 6.23
C GLY A 256 -4.23 9.45 6.08
N GLN A 257 -3.37 9.04 7.01
CA GLN A 257 -2.82 7.67 7.04
C GLN A 257 -3.91 6.64 7.37
N SER A 258 -4.71 6.87 8.42
CA SER A 258 -5.72 5.90 8.87
C SER A 258 -7.00 5.89 8.05
N GLY A 259 -7.46 7.05 7.55
CA GLY A 259 -8.71 7.17 6.78
C GLY A 259 -8.53 7.10 5.26
N GLY A 260 -7.34 7.46 4.76
CA GLY A 260 -7.02 7.47 3.33
C GLY A 260 -6.17 6.28 2.90
N TYR A 261 -4.90 6.26 3.33
CA TYR A 261 -3.92 5.26 2.90
C TYR A 261 -4.22 3.84 3.39
N LEU A 262 -4.56 3.66 4.68
CA LEU A 262 -4.85 2.34 5.23
C LEU A 262 -6.01 1.62 4.53
N PRO A 263 -7.19 2.24 4.32
CA PRO A 263 -8.27 1.57 3.58
C PRO A 263 -7.93 1.30 2.12
N ALA A 264 -7.16 2.19 1.45
CA ALA A 264 -6.70 1.98 0.09
C ALA A 264 -5.77 0.77 0.01
N PHE A 265 -4.80 0.65 0.93
CA PHE A 265 -3.90 -0.49 1.02
C PHE A 265 -4.66 -1.77 1.36
N SER A 266 -5.49 -1.77 2.41
CA SER A 266 -6.21 -2.96 2.88
C SER A 266 -7.15 -3.56 1.83
N SER A 267 -7.70 -2.73 0.93
CA SER A 267 -8.57 -3.22 -0.15
C SER A 267 -7.80 -3.90 -1.30
N ALA A 268 -6.48 -3.77 -1.35
CA ALA A 268 -5.61 -4.28 -2.41
C ALA A 268 -4.59 -5.34 -1.90
N ALA A 269 -4.43 -5.43 -0.58
CA ALA A 269 -3.50 -6.33 0.10
C ALA A 269 -4.00 -7.78 0.19
#